data_e5f7d404686c48998163aad5176f7145
#
_entry.id   e5f7d404686c48998163aad5176f7145
#
_cell.length_a   1.000
_cell.length_b   1.000
_cell.length_c   1.000
_cell.angle_alpha   90.00
_cell.angle_beta   90.00
_cell.angle_gamma   90.00
#
_symmetry.space_group_name_H-M   'P 1'
#
loop_
_entity.id
_entity.type
_entity.pdbx_description
1 polymer ?
#
loop_
_entity_poly.entity_id
_entity_poly.type
_entity_poly.pdbx_seq_one_letter_code
_entity_poly.pdbx_strand_id
1 'polypeptide(L)'
;MKELYGLYEKYTGNEPESVTSLTGSGSNRSYFRMSGGERSLMGVVGTDALENKAFITLAGHFHGHGIPVPEVVSVSEDGMRYLQEDLGNVLLSDMVAAAHKNGGIEEGGELEALLCRTTGLLPKIQFEGARGLDFSVCYPQPSFDRKMIMFDLNYFKYCFLKPSGVEFNEVLLQEDFERFADELMKDDSDTFLYRDFNARNVMVKDGDPYFIDFQGGRRGPIY
;
A
#
# COMPACT_ATOMS: atom_id res chain seq x y z
N MET A 1 8.51 6.36 21.03
CA MET A 1 7.52 7.38 21.47
C MET A 1 8.11 8.79 21.59
N LYS A 2 9.13 9.03 22.41
CA LYS A 2 9.71 10.38 22.63
C LYS A 2 10.02 11.13 21.32
N GLU A 3 10.59 10.45 20.34
CA GLU A 3 10.90 11.06 19.03
C GLU A 3 9.64 11.40 18.20
N LEU A 4 8.58 10.56 18.26
CA LEU A 4 7.31 10.92 17.62
C LEU A 4 6.68 12.17 18.22
N TYR A 5 6.76 12.33 19.56
CA TYR A 5 6.33 13.57 20.22
C TYR A 5 7.14 14.76 19.71
N GLY A 6 8.47 14.65 19.65
CA GLY A 6 9.32 15.71 19.11
C GLY A 6 9.03 16.06 17.64
N LEU A 7 8.73 15.06 16.79
CA LEU A 7 8.31 15.30 15.41
C LEU A 7 6.96 16.04 15.35
N TYR A 8 6.00 15.62 16.19
CA TYR A 8 4.67 16.23 16.25
C TYR A 8 4.76 17.68 16.71
N GLU A 9 5.47 17.95 17.83
CA GLU A 9 5.69 19.28 18.35
C GLU A 9 6.39 20.21 17.34
N LYS A 10 7.44 19.69 16.68
CA LYS A 10 8.17 20.44 15.65
C LYS A 10 7.28 20.84 14.46
N TYR A 11 6.34 19.97 14.08
CA TYR A 11 5.44 20.21 12.95
C TYR A 11 4.23 21.07 13.31
N THR A 12 3.62 20.82 14.49
CA THR A 12 2.38 21.51 14.90
C THR A 12 2.61 22.73 15.78
N GLY A 13 3.78 22.84 16.40
CA GLY A 13 4.11 23.86 17.40
C GLY A 13 3.65 23.52 18.83
N ASN A 14 2.98 22.40 19.04
CA ASN A 14 2.46 21.97 20.34
C ASN A 14 2.67 20.46 20.54
N GLU A 15 2.75 20.02 21.80
CA GLU A 15 2.70 18.59 22.11
C GLU A 15 1.32 18.00 21.79
N PRO A 16 1.22 16.69 21.43
CA PRO A 16 -0.06 16.04 21.23
C PRO A 16 -0.82 15.94 22.56
N GLU A 17 -2.10 16.28 22.56
CA GLU A 17 -3.00 16.14 23.72
C GLU A 17 -3.38 14.69 23.99
N SER A 18 -3.45 13.89 22.93
CA SER A 18 -3.73 12.47 23.04
C SER A 18 -2.92 11.65 22.02
N VAL A 19 -2.53 10.44 22.44
CA VAL A 19 -1.84 9.44 21.58
C VAL A 19 -2.49 8.10 21.79
N THR A 20 -3.09 7.56 20.72
CA THR A 20 -3.77 6.26 20.74
C THR A 20 -3.03 5.28 19.84
N SER A 21 -2.61 4.14 20.38
CA SER A 21 -2.02 3.06 19.59
C SER A 21 -3.11 2.38 18.75
N LEU A 22 -2.84 2.19 17.46
CA LEU A 22 -3.71 1.43 16.57
C LEU A 22 -3.12 0.06 16.34
N THR A 23 -3.98 -0.97 16.41
CA THR A 23 -3.60 -2.33 16.05
C THR A 23 -3.63 -2.46 14.52
N GLY A 24 -2.44 -2.47 13.89
CA GLY A 24 -2.33 -2.78 12.46
C GLY A 24 -2.51 -4.28 12.22
N SER A 25 -3.30 -4.65 11.23
CA SER A 25 -3.40 -6.04 10.77
C SER A 25 -2.31 -6.31 9.72
N GLY A 26 -1.36 -7.20 10.06
CA GLY A 26 -0.39 -7.74 9.10
C GLY A 26 0.85 -6.91 8.81
N SER A 27 1.06 -5.77 9.46
CA SER A 27 2.26 -4.94 9.31
C SER A 27 3.19 -5.06 10.52
N ASN A 28 4.50 -5.09 10.28
CA ASN A 28 5.51 -4.99 11.34
C ASN A 28 5.66 -3.55 11.88
N ARG A 29 4.94 -2.58 11.32
CA ARG A 29 4.93 -1.18 11.74
C ARG A 29 3.94 -0.97 12.88
N SER A 30 4.29 -0.03 13.77
CA SER A 30 3.39 0.43 14.82
C SER A 30 2.81 1.80 14.45
N TYR A 31 1.50 1.95 14.58
CA TYR A 31 0.76 3.16 14.23
C TYR A 31 0.18 3.81 15.48
N PHE A 32 0.29 5.12 15.56
CA PHE A 32 -0.18 5.93 16.68
C PHE A 32 -0.94 7.14 16.15
N ARG A 33 -2.24 7.22 16.46
CA ARG A 33 -2.99 8.44 16.20
C ARG A 33 -2.62 9.48 17.25
N MET A 34 -2.12 10.61 16.80
CA MET A 34 -1.65 11.73 17.64
C MET A 34 -2.52 12.93 17.36
N SER A 35 -3.26 13.40 18.35
CA SER A 35 -4.22 14.50 18.18
C SER A 35 -3.91 15.62 19.16
N GLY A 36 -4.08 16.87 18.71
CA GLY A 36 -3.95 18.09 19.50
C GLY A 36 -4.61 19.25 18.76
N GLY A 37 -5.53 19.96 19.46
CA GLY A 37 -6.37 20.98 18.85
C GLY A 37 -7.27 20.39 17.75
N GLU A 38 -7.29 21.03 16.58
CA GLU A 38 -8.08 20.58 15.43
C GLU A 38 -7.32 19.60 14.50
N ARG A 39 -6.09 19.21 14.86
CA ARG A 39 -5.23 18.40 14.00
C ARG A 39 -5.06 16.99 14.54
N SER A 40 -5.20 16.01 13.64
CA SER A 40 -4.85 14.63 13.88
C SER A 40 -3.82 14.17 12.85
N LEU A 41 -2.76 13.51 13.32
CA LEU A 41 -1.71 12.93 12.48
C LEU A 41 -1.50 11.48 12.86
N MET A 42 -1.04 10.70 11.90
CA MET A 42 -0.64 9.33 12.12
C MET A 42 0.88 9.26 12.33
N GLY A 43 1.30 8.95 13.55
CA GLY A 43 2.68 8.63 13.87
C GLY A 43 2.99 7.18 13.54
N VAL A 44 4.07 6.94 12.81
CA VAL A 44 4.49 5.59 12.39
C VAL A 44 5.88 5.29 12.92
N VAL A 45 6.04 4.09 13.47
CA VAL A 45 7.34 3.52 13.84
C VAL A 45 7.56 2.28 12.98
N GLY A 46 8.53 2.35 12.10
CA GLY A 46 8.92 1.24 11.25
C GLY A 46 9.95 0.33 11.90
N THR A 47 10.14 -0.85 11.31
CA THR A 47 11.12 -1.87 11.73
C THR A 47 12.27 -2.03 10.73
N ASP A 48 12.12 -1.50 9.52
CA ASP A 48 13.11 -1.55 8.44
C ASP A 48 13.27 -0.16 7.80
N ALA A 49 14.50 0.36 7.84
CA ALA A 49 14.81 1.71 7.33
C ALA A 49 14.69 1.80 5.80
N LEU A 50 14.97 0.72 5.05
CA LEU A 50 14.87 0.71 3.59
C LEU A 50 13.40 0.69 3.16
N GLU A 51 12.58 -0.10 3.85
CA GLU A 51 11.13 -0.12 3.60
C GLU A 51 10.48 1.23 3.93
N ASN A 52 10.87 1.85 5.05
CA ASN A 52 10.40 3.19 5.40
C ASN A 52 10.83 4.23 4.37
N LYS A 53 12.09 4.19 3.92
CA LYS A 53 12.60 5.06 2.87
C LYS A 53 11.80 4.90 1.57
N ALA A 54 11.49 3.65 1.18
CA ALA A 54 10.64 3.37 0.02
C ALA A 54 9.27 4.03 0.20
N PHE A 55 8.58 3.79 1.33
CA PHE A 55 7.28 4.40 1.60
C PHE A 55 7.32 5.93 1.53
N ILE A 56 8.25 6.56 2.25
CA ILE A 56 8.35 8.03 2.34
C ILE A 56 8.63 8.64 0.95
N THR A 57 9.54 8.03 0.18
CA THR A 57 9.90 8.53 -1.15
C THR A 57 8.73 8.36 -2.13
N LEU A 58 8.08 7.19 -2.15
CA LEU A 58 6.92 6.92 -3.00
C LEU A 58 5.74 7.82 -2.63
N ALA A 59 5.46 8.02 -1.33
CA ALA A 59 4.39 8.92 -0.88
C ALA A 59 4.59 10.35 -1.42
N GLY A 60 5.79 10.92 -1.27
CA GLY A 60 6.10 12.24 -1.79
C GLY A 60 6.01 12.33 -3.33
N HIS A 61 6.50 11.30 -4.03
CA HIS A 61 6.44 11.22 -5.48
C HIS A 61 4.99 11.15 -5.98
N PHE A 62 4.16 10.28 -5.41
CA PHE A 62 2.76 10.11 -5.78
C PHE A 62 1.92 11.35 -5.46
N HIS A 63 2.13 11.94 -4.29
CA HIS A 63 1.49 13.20 -3.91
C HIS A 63 1.81 14.30 -4.94
N GLY A 64 3.07 14.42 -5.36
CA GLY A 64 3.52 15.37 -6.40
C GLY A 64 2.88 15.13 -7.78
N HIS A 65 2.38 13.93 -8.07
CA HIS A 65 1.66 13.58 -9.29
C HIS A 65 0.12 13.61 -9.09
N GLY A 66 -0.36 14.09 -7.94
CA GLY A 66 -1.78 14.15 -7.62
C GLY A 66 -2.44 12.78 -7.50
N ILE A 67 -1.69 11.75 -7.12
CA ILE A 67 -2.21 10.43 -6.74
C ILE A 67 -2.57 10.51 -5.25
N PRO A 68 -3.80 10.14 -4.87
CA PRO A 68 -4.26 10.26 -3.48
C PRO A 68 -3.62 9.21 -2.59
N VAL A 69 -2.60 9.63 -1.86
CA VAL A 69 -1.88 8.86 -0.84
C VAL A 69 -1.72 9.73 0.41
N PRO A 70 -1.49 9.16 1.62
CA PRO A 70 -1.27 9.98 2.80
C PRO A 70 -0.01 10.84 2.64
N GLU A 71 -0.12 12.14 2.91
CA GLU A 71 1.02 13.06 2.92
C GLU A 71 1.94 12.74 4.10
N VAL A 72 3.24 12.56 3.84
CA VAL A 72 4.26 12.45 4.88
C VAL A 72 4.75 13.85 5.23
N VAL A 73 4.50 14.29 6.46
CA VAL A 73 4.72 15.68 6.88
C VAL A 73 5.99 15.88 7.71
N SER A 74 6.52 14.83 8.33
CA SER A 74 7.75 14.91 9.12
C SER A 74 8.42 13.55 9.23
N VAL A 75 9.76 13.51 9.22
CA VAL A 75 10.54 12.27 9.27
C VAL A 75 11.67 12.46 10.28
N SER A 76 11.98 11.41 11.08
CA SER A 76 13.13 11.38 11.98
C SER A 76 14.45 11.28 11.21
N GLU A 77 15.56 11.70 11.83
CA GLU A 77 16.90 11.67 11.21
C GLU A 77 17.32 10.25 10.79
N ASP A 78 16.92 9.24 11.55
CA ASP A 78 17.21 7.83 11.27
C ASP A 78 16.24 7.19 10.25
N GLY A 79 15.20 7.91 9.81
CA GLY A 79 14.16 7.42 8.90
C GLY A 79 13.25 6.33 9.48
N MET A 80 13.39 6.02 10.78
CA MET A 80 12.63 4.93 11.40
C MET A 80 11.25 5.38 11.90
N ARG A 81 11.03 6.68 12.01
CA ARG A 81 9.77 7.26 12.48
C ARG A 81 9.36 8.40 11.56
N TYR A 82 8.08 8.50 11.32
CA TYR A 82 7.53 9.59 10.53
C TYR A 82 6.10 9.92 10.95
N LEU A 83 5.67 11.13 10.60
CA LEU A 83 4.30 11.58 10.72
C LEU A 83 3.69 11.68 9.33
N GLN A 84 2.49 11.18 9.20
CA GLN A 84 1.71 11.30 7.97
C GLN A 84 0.29 11.78 8.28
N GLU A 85 -0.41 12.17 7.23
CA GLU A 85 -1.83 12.51 7.27
C GLU A 85 -2.65 11.40 7.92
N ASP A 86 -3.60 11.77 8.79
CA ASP A 86 -4.61 10.84 9.33
C ASP A 86 -5.78 10.77 8.36
N LEU A 87 -5.97 9.61 7.77
CA LEU A 87 -7.04 9.31 6.82
C LEU A 87 -8.33 8.81 7.51
N GLY A 88 -8.38 8.82 8.84
CA GLY A 88 -9.53 8.31 9.59
C GLY A 88 -9.51 6.78 9.77
N ASN A 89 -10.70 6.16 9.74
CA ASN A 89 -10.85 4.73 10.08
C ASN A 89 -11.62 3.94 9.01
N VAL A 90 -12.06 4.56 7.92
CA VAL A 90 -12.94 3.91 6.94
C VAL A 90 -12.10 3.22 5.88
N LEU A 91 -12.21 1.90 5.80
CA LEU A 91 -11.63 1.11 4.72
C LEU A 91 -12.69 0.83 3.65
N LEU A 92 -12.30 0.86 2.39
CA LEU A 92 -13.18 0.49 1.28
C LEU A 92 -13.68 -0.95 1.42
N SER A 93 -12.82 -1.86 1.92
CA SER A 93 -13.20 -3.25 2.21
C SER A 93 -14.35 -3.38 3.21
N ASP A 94 -14.40 -2.52 4.23
CA ASP A 94 -15.45 -2.56 5.24
C ASP A 94 -16.78 -2.08 4.66
N MET A 95 -16.74 -1.06 3.79
CA MET A 95 -17.92 -0.58 3.06
C MET A 95 -18.47 -1.67 2.13
N VAL A 96 -17.61 -2.34 1.37
CA VAL A 96 -18.00 -3.47 0.50
C VAL A 96 -18.57 -4.63 1.32
N ALA A 97 -17.93 -4.99 2.45
CA ALA A 97 -18.43 -6.06 3.32
C ALA A 97 -19.79 -5.72 3.95
N ALA A 98 -20.00 -4.46 4.32
CA ALA A 98 -21.28 -3.99 4.83
C ALA A 98 -22.38 -4.04 3.75
N ALA A 99 -22.08 -3.62 2.53
CA ALA A 99 -23.01 -3.69 1.40
C ALA A 99 -23.43 -5.14 1.10
N HIS A 100 -22.46 -6.07 1.07
CA HIS A 100 -22.78 -7.51 0.86
C HIS A 100 -23.70 -8.09 1.93
N LYS A 101 -23.55 -7.68 3.20
CA LYS A 101 -24.46 -8.10 4.28
C LYS A 101 -25.86 -7.52 4.13
N ASN A 102 -26.01 -6.39 3.45
CA ASN A 102 -27.27 -5.66 3.27
C ASN A 102 -27.91 -5.86 1.89
N GLY A 103 -27.57 -6.93 1.18
CA GLY A 103 -28.20 -7.29 -0.08
C GLY A 103 -27.38 -7.02 -1.35
N GLY A 104 -26.17 -6.52 -1.22
CA GLY A 104 -25.26 -6.28 -2.32
C GLY A 104 -24.94 -4.80 -2.54
N ILE A 105 -24.18 -4.53 -3.59
CA ILE A 105 -23.82 -3.16 -4.01
C ILE A 105 -24.98 -2.65 -4.89
N GLU A 106 -25.54 -1.51 -4.54
CA GLU A 106 -26.61 -0.87 -5.29
C GLU A 106 -26.07 -0.30 -6.61
N GLU A 107 -26.73 -0.68 -7.73
CA GLU A 107 -26.40 -0.15 -9.06
C GLU A 107 -26.70 1.36 -9.14
N GLY A 108 -25.74 2.14 -9.61
CA GLY A 108 -25.82 3.61 -9.61
C GLY A 108 -25.65 4.26 -8.24
N GLY A 109 -25.39 3.48 -7.18
CA GLY A 109 -25.20 3.97 -5.81
C GLY A 109 -23.83 4.58 -5.55
N GLU A 110 -23.68 5.23 -4.39
CA GLU A 110 -22.44 5.91 -3.99
C GLU A 110 -21.23 4.96 -3.89
N LEU A 111 -21.46 3.73 -3.39
CA LEU A 111 -20.38 2.75 -3.26
C LEU A 111 -19.88 2.25 -4.63
N GLU A 112 -20.79 2.03 -5.59
CA GLU A 112 -20.40 1.68 -6.94
C GLU A 112 -19.59 2.82 -7.59
N ALA A 113 -20.06 4.05 -7.46
CA ALA A 113 -19.34 5.22 -7.95
C ALA A 113 -17.95 5.36 -7.32
N LEU A 114 -17.79 5.07 -6.02
CA LEU A 114 -16.51 5.07 -5.32
C LEU A 114 -15.59 3.95 -5.84
N LEU A 115 -16.10 2.74 -6.06
CA LEU A 115 -15.36 1.63 -6.65
C LEU A 115 -14.88 1.97 -8.07
N CYS A 116 -15.74 2.57 -8.89
CA CYS A 116 -15.38 3.03 -10.23
C CYS A 116 -14.28 4.11 -10.18
N ARG A 117 -14.38 5.09 -9.27
CA ARG A 117 -13.32 6.09 -9.08
C ARG A 117 -12.02 5.45 -8.63
N THR A 118 -12.07 4.52 -7.68
CA THR A 118 -10.89 3.81 -7.15
C THR A 118 -10.16 3.04 -8.26
N THR A 119 -10.90 2.24 -9.02
CA THR A 119 -10.32 1.46 -10.13
C THR A 119 -9.85 2.35 -11.28
N GLY A 120 -10.55 3.45 -11.54
CA GLY A 120 -10.16 4.45 -12.54
C GLY A 120 -8.85 5.18 -12.23
N LEU A 121 -8.39 5.18 -10.97
CA LEU A 121 -7.10 5.73 -10.58
C LEU A 121 -5.93 4.77 -10.80
N LEU A 122 -6.18 3.47 -11.01
CA LEU A 122 -5.10 2.50 -11.22
C LEU A 122 -4.21 2.83 -12.41
N PRO A 123 -4.74 3.18 -13.62
CA PRO A 123 -3.88 3.60 -14.73
C PRO A 123 -3.04 4.84 -14.40
N LYS A 124 -3.58 5.79 -13.62
CA LYS A 124 -2.82 6.96 -13.17
C LYS A 124 -1.64 6.56 -12.28
N ILE A 125 -1.85 5.63 -11.35
CA ILE A 125 -0.79 5.08 -10.49
C ILE A 125 0.25 4.37 -11.34
N GLN A 126 -0.17 3.53 -12.31
CA GLN A 126 0.72 2.74 -13.14
C GLN A 126 1.59 3.58 -14.07
N PHE A 127 1.01 4.56 -14.76
CA PHE A 127 1.69 5.32 -15.81
C PHE A 127 2.23 6.66 -15.32
N GLU A 128 1.40 7.48 -14.67
CA GLU A 128 1.86 8.78 -14.16
C GLU A 128 2.72 8.61 -12.91
N GLY A 129 2.38 7.65 -12.04
CA GLY A 129 3.17 7.29 -10.87
C GLY A 129 4.55 6.71 -11.22
N ALA A 130 4.72 6.12 -12.41
CA ALA A 130 6.03 5.68 -12.90
C ALA A 130 6.88 6.82 -13.47
N ARG A 131 6.24 7.91 -13.92
CA ARG A 131 6.92 8.99 -14.64
C ARG A 131 7.92 9.72 -13.75
N GLY A 132 9.21 9.61 -14.07
CA GLY A 132 10.30 10.25 -13.32
C GLY A 132 10.60 9.59 -11.97
N LEU A 133 10.00 8.45 -11.66
CA LEU A 133 10.31 7.68 -10.46
C LEU A 133 11.68 7.02 -10.58
N ASP A 134 12.53 7.25 -9.58
CA ASP A 134 13.74 6.44 -9.39
C ASP A 134 13.36 5.11 -8.73
N PHE A 135 13.18 4.07 -9.52
CA PHE A 135 12.82 2.74 -9.03
C PHE A 135 13.87 2.09 -8.12
N SER A 136 15.09 2.65 -8.04
CA SER A 136 16.10 2.13 -7.09
C SER A 136 15.68 2.27 -5.63
N VAL A 137 14.69 3.13 -5.34
CA VAL A 137 14.12 3.30 -3.99
C VAL A 137 13.16 2.19 -3.60
N CYS A 138 12.64 1.40 -4.56
CA CYS A 138 11.66 0.36 -4.28
C CYS A 138 12.24 -0.80 -3.46
N TYR A 139 11.46 -1.29 -2.51
CA TYR A 139 11.85 -2.34 -1.58
C TYR A 139 11.05 -3.63 -1.83
N PRO A 140 11.66 -4.82 -1.72
CA PRO A 140 13.08 -5.11 -1.46
C PRO A 140 13.97 -5.02 -2.70
N GLN A 141 13.42 -4.76 -3.89
CA GLN A 141 14.16 -4.60 -5.15
C GLN A 141 13.42 -3.72 -6.15
N PRO A 142 14.14 -3.13 -7.13
CA PRO A 142 13.59 -2.13 -8.08
C PRO A 142 12.52 -2.66 -9.04
N SER A 143 12.57 -3.93 -9.39
CA SER A 143 11.77 -4.50 -10.48
C SER A 143 11.08 -5.80 -10.08
N PHE A 144 9.91 -6.04 -10.64
CA PHE A 144 9.21 -7.32 -10.58
C PHE A 144 9.72 -8.23 -11.70
N ASP A 145 10.89 -8.78 -11.48
CA ASP A 145 11.58 -9.64 -12.42
C ASP A 145 11.15 -11.12 -12.29
N ARG A 146 11.70 -11.98 -13.14
CA ARG A 146 11.43 -13.42 -13.13
C ARG A 146 11.68 -14.05 -11.76
N LYS A 147 12.68 -13.57 -11.01
CA LYS A 147 12.99 -14.08 -9.67
C LYS A 147 11.86 -13.78 -8.68
N MET A 148 11.29 -12.57 -8.74
CA MET A 148 10.16 -12.18 -7.90
C MET A 148 8.89 -12.92 -8.27
N ILE A 149 8.62 -13.10 -9.58
CA ILE A 149 7.50 -13.89 -10.07
C ILE A 149 7.59 -15.32 -9.50
N MET A 150 8.74 -15.95 -9.65
CA MET A 150 8.96 -17.31 -9.13
C MET A 150 8.88 -17.39 -7.61
N PHE A 151 9.31 -16.33 -6.90
CA PHE A 151 9.15 -16.25 -5.45
C PHE A 151 7.66 -16.23 -5.04
N ASP A 152 6.85 -15.39 -5.68
CA ASP A 152 5.42 -15.28 -5.38
C ASP A 152 4.67 -16.58 -5.75
N LEU A 153 4.99 -17.22 -6.87
CA LEU A 153 4.43 -18.52 -7.27
C LEU A 153 4.80 -19.64 -6.28
N ASN A 154 6.03 -19.65 -5.79
CA ASN A 154 6.45 -20.59 -4.75
C ASN A 154 5.78 -20.29 -3.40
N TYR A 155 5.60 -19.02 -3.06
CA TYR A 155 4.84 -18.63 -1.87
C TYR A 155 3.39 -19.16 -1.96
N PHE A 156 2.71 -18.98 -3.10
CA PHE A 156 1.40 -19.58 -3.35
C PHE A 156 1.42 -21.10 -3.17
N LYS A 157 2.40 -21.80 -3.77
CA LYS A 157 2.55 -23.24 -3.69
C LYS A 157 2.67 -23.73 -2.24
N TYR A 158 3.57 -23.11 -1.46
CA TYR A 158 3.90 -23.59 -0.12
C TYR A 158 2.95 -23.10 0.97
N CYS A 159 2.41 -21.89 0.83
CA CYS A 159 1.56 -21.27 1.85
C CYS A 159 0.06 -21.50 1.62
N PHE A 160 -0.34 -21.85 0.40
CA PHE A 160 -1.74 -22.10 0.06
C PHE A 160 -1.98 -23.48 -0.53
N LEU A 161 -1.35 -23.81 -1.67
CA LEU A 161 -1.68 -25.00 -2.43
C LEU A 161 -1.37 -26.30 -1.65
N LYS A 162 -0.19 -26.42 -1.08
CA LYS A 162 0.17 -27.59 -0.26
C LYS A 162 -0.70 -27.75 1.00
N PRO A 163 -0.92 -26.69 1.81
CA PRO A 163 -1.80 -26.81 2.96
C PRO A 163 -3.26 -27.08 2.64
N SER A 164 -3.74 -26.73 1.43
CA SER A 164 -5.13 -27.01 1.02
C SER A 164 -5.43 -28.52 0.81
N GLY A 165 -4.40 -29.36 0.75
CA GLY A 165 -4.55 -30.80 0.52
C GLY A 165 -4.92 -31.19 -0.92
N VAL A 166 -4.90 -30.26 -1.86
CA VAL A 166 -5.10 -30.54 -3.29
C VAL A 166 -3.89 -31.32 -3.82
N GLU A 167 -4.14 -32.48 -4.43
CA GLU A 167 -3.10 -33.25 -5.08
C GLU A 167 -2.72 -32.63 -6.43
N PHE A 168 -1.43 -32.51 -6.69
CA PHE A 168 -0.89 -32.01 -7.96
C PHE A 168 0.47 -32.64 -8.27
N ASN A 169 0.84 -32.61 -9.53
CA ASN A 169 2.17 -33.06 -9.98
C ASN A 169 3.16 -31.91 -9.84
N GLU A 170 4.18 -32.10 -9.00
CA GLU A 170 5.20 -31.07 -8.69
C GLU A 170 5.97 -30.61 -9.95
N VAL A 171 6.27 -31.54 -10.87
CA VAL A 171 7.04 -31.24 -12.09
C VAL A 171 6.19 -30.41 -13.06
N LEU A 172 4.95 -30.83 -13.30
CA LEU A 172 4.04 -30.12 -14.20
C LEU A 172 3.71 -28.72 -13.66
N LEU A 173 3.50 -28.60 -12.35
CA LEU A 173 3.27 -27.30 -11.73
C LEU A 173 4.49 -26.37 -11.90
N GLN A 174 5.71 -26.90 -11.76
CA GLN A 174 6.92 -26.11 -11.97
C GLN A 174 7.04 -25.65 -13.42
N GLU A 175 6.74 -26.51 -14.39
CA GLU A 175 6.72 -26.16 -15.81
C GLU A 175 5.67 -25.10 -16.12
N ASP A 176 4.49 -25.17 -15.48
CA ASP A 176 3.46 -24.14 -15.60
C ASP A 176 3.92 -22.80 -15.02
N PHE A 177 4.58 -22.81 -13.87
CA PHE A 177 5.14 -21.60 -13.25
C PHE A 177 6.19 -20.95 -14.16
N GLU A 178 7.06 -21.74 -14.77
CA GLU A 178 8.09 -21.24 -15.69
C GLU A 178 7.48 -20.62 -16.95
N ARG A 179 6.50 -21.29 -17.55
CA ARG A 179 5.76 -20.78 -18.71
C ARG A 179 5.00 -19.50 -18.36
N PHE A 180 4.38 -19.45 -17.19
CA PHE A 180 3.66 -18.26 -16.74
C PHE A 180 4.61 -17.09 -16.48
N ALA A 181 5.76 -17.36 -15.86
CA ALA A 181 6.78 -16.32 -15.65
C ALA A 181 7.33 -15.81 -16.99
N ASP A 182 7.57 -16.70 -17.96
CA ASP A 182 8.03 -16.29 -19.30
C ASP A 182 6.98 -15.46 -20.04
N GLU A 183 5.70 -15.76 -19.85
CA GLU A 183 4.60 -14.96 -20.44
C GLU A 183 4.51 -13.56 -19.84
N LEU A 184 4.59 -13.46 -18.51
CA LEU A 184 4.58 -12.16 -17.82
C LEU A 184 5.79 -11.30 -18.18
N MET A 185 6.95 -11.91 -18.44
CA MET A 185 8.17 -11.20 -18.83
C MET A 185 8.17 -10.70 -20.27
N LYS A 186 7.17 -11.02 -21.09
CA LYS A 186 7.02 -10.44 -22.43
C LYS A 186 6.55 -8.98 -22.40
N ASP A 187 5.92 -8.57 -21.32
CA ASP A 187 5.57 -7.16 -21.10
C ASP A 187 6.81 -6.42 -20.56
N ASP A 188 7.31 -5.49 -21.36
CA ASP A 188 8.44 -4.63 -21.05
C ASP A 188 8.01 -3.22 -20.63
N SER A 189 6.74 -3.06 -20.25
CA SER A 189 6.19 -1.77 -19.85
C SER A 189 6.94 -1.18 -18.66
N ASP A 190 7.27 0.12 -18.76
CA ASP A 190 7.95 0.88 -17.73
C ASP A 190 6.91 1.52 -16.78
N THR A 191 6.13 0.65 -16.10
CA THR A 191 5.03 1.04 -15.24
C THR A 191 5.32 0.77 -13.77
N PHE A 192 4.56 1.44 -12.88
CA PHE A 192 4.57 1.13 -11.47
C PHE A 192 3.57 0.00 -11.17
N LEU A 193 4.07 -1.19 -10.87
CA LEU A 193 3.27 -2.30 -10.39
C LEU A 193 2.98 -2.11 -8.90
N TYR A 194 1.72 -1.84 -8.56
CA TYR A 194 1.30 -1.63 -7.17
C TYR A 194 1.41 -2.91 -6.31
N ARG A 195 1.21 -4.08 -6.90
CA ARG A 195 1.13 -5.44 -6.33
C ARG A 195 -0.15 -5.69 -5.53
N ASP A 196 -0.35 -4.96 -4.47
CA ASP A 196 -1.42 -5.23 -3.49
C ASP A 196 -2.62 -4.27 -3.66
N PHE A 197 -3.03 -4.02 -4.94
CA PHE A 197 -4.19 -3.20 -5.26
C PHE A 197 -5.49 -3.94 -4.91
N ASN A 198 -5.94 -3.74 -3.68
CA ASN A 198 -7.17 -4.34 -3.16
C ASN A 198 -7.89 -3.39 -2.18
N ALA A 199 -9.17 -3.65 -1.92
CA ALA A 199 -10.01 -2.78 -1.11
C ALA A 199 -9.56 -2.59 0.35
N ARG A 200 -8.71 -3.49 0.88
CA ARG A 200 -8.13 -3.35 2.23
C ARG A 200 -7.00 -2.33 2.27
N ASN A 201 -6.44 -2.01 1.13
CA ASN A 201 -5.37 -1.03 0.97
C ASN A 201 -5.88 0.31 0.40
N VAL A 202 -7.19 0.56 0.55
CA VAL A 202 -7.83 1.83 0.19
C VAL A 202 -8.58 2.36 1.41
N MET A 203 -8.12 3.52 1.92
CA MET A 203 -8.85 4.31 2.90
C MET A 203 -9.85 5.22 2.19
N VAL A 204 -10.96 5.54 2.85
CA VAL A 204 -11.95 6.48 2.33
C VAL A 204 -12.02 7.67 3.26
N LYS A 205 -11.69 8.87 2.75
CA LYS A 205 -11.76 10.12 3.47
C LYS A 205 -12.56 11.13 2.67
N ASP A 206 -13.57 11.72 3.29
CA ASP A 206 -14.47 12.72 2.70
C ASP A 206 -15.13 12.24 1.37
N GLY A 207 -15.34 10.92 1.25
CA GLY A 207 -15.93 10.29 0.06
C GLY A 207 -14.92 9.93 -1.04
N ASP A 208 -13.64 10.24 -0.88
CA ASP A 208 -12.59 9.98 -1.87
C ASP A 208 -11.66 8.84 -1.43
N PRO A 209 -11.13 8.05 -2.39
CA PRO A 209 -10.22 6.95 -2.11
C PRO A 209 -8.78 7.46 -1.91
N TYR A 210 -8.09 6.92 -0.90
CA TYR A 210 -6.67 7.12 -0.64
C TYR A 210 -5.96 5.78 -0.59
N PHE A 211 -4.86 5.65 -1.32
CA PHE A 211 -4.10 4.41 -1.41
C PHE A 211 -3.06 4.31 -0.31
N ILE A 212 -2.99 3.15 0.33
CA ILE A 212 -2.00 2.81 1.37
C ILE A 212 -1.32 1.48 1.02
N ASP A 213 -0.22 1.16 1.71
CA ASP A 213 0.52 -0.11 1.51
C ASP A 213 1.15 -0.27 0.12
N PHE A 214 1.52 0.84 -0.51
CA PHE A 214 2.14 0.88 -1.85
C PHE A 214 3.67 0.69 -1.84
N GLN A 215 4.32 0.63 -0.68
CA GLN A 215 5.78 0.50 -0.59
C GLN A 215 6.30 -0.84 -1.12
N GLY A 216 5.45 -1.85 -1.25
CA GLY A 216 5.76 -3.11 -1.91
C GLY A 216 5.79 -3.02 -3.45
N GLY A 217 5.31 -1.90 -4.00
CA GLY A 217 5.28 -1.66 -5.44
C GLY A 217 6.65 -1.37 -6.03
N ARG A 218 6.78 -1.57 -7.31
CA ARG A 218 8.04 -1.46 -8.06
C ARG A 218 7.79 -1.38 -9.56
N ARG A 219 8.85 -1.25 -10.35
CA ARG A 219 8.74 -1.40 -11.80
C ARG A 219 8.22 -2.80 -12.14
N GLY A 220 7.26 -2.91 -13.03
CA GLY A 220 6.71 -4.19 -13.44
C GLY A 220 5.68 -4.08 -14.55
N PRO A 221 5.16 -5.23 -15.01
CA PRO A 221 4.12 -5.28 -16.03
C PRO A 221 2.81 -4.62 -15.56
N ILE A 222 1.95 -4.30 -16.52
CA ILE A 222 0.64 -3.65 -16.25
C ILE A 222 -0.44 -4.59 -15.70
N TYR A 223 -0.17 -5.90 -15.60
CA TYR A 223 -1.12 -6.93 -15.17
C TYR A 223 -1.45 -6.88 -13.68
#